data_9b6389543dd8c03be11f524079332d3c
#
_entry.id   9b6389543dd8c03be11f524079332d3c
#
_cell.length_a   1.000
_cell.length_b   1.000
_cell.length_c   1.000
_cell.angle_alpha   90.00
_cell.angle_beta   90.00
_cell.angle_gamma   90.00
#
_symmetry.space_group_name_H-M   'P 1'
#
loop_
_entity.id
_entity.type
_entity.pdbx_description
1 polymer ?
#
loop_
_entity_poly.entity_id
_entity_poly.type
_entity_poly.pdbx_seq_one_letter_code
_entity_poly.pdbx_strand_id
1 'polypeptide(L)'
;MRHRHHLLAIAAACALAACSTTGEKAAPPMSSPSPASAGTSTAKSASVNLASASGSLVSGKLSLVPMGDGVHLTGEIGGLGAGQTHAIHVHEKGDCSAADASSAGGHFNPAGSAHGRAGTPTHHAGDMDNIVANAQGVADIDIHLAGVSLGGGAANDIAGRAVVVHAAPDDYHSQPAGNAGARVACGVITPQM
;
A
#
# COMPACT_ATOMS: atom_id res chain seq x y z
N MET A 1 67.98 42.98 21.23
CA MET A 1 67.36 44.26 20.76
C MET A 1 65.96 44.39 21.31
N ARG A 2 65.73 45.53 21.95
CA ARG A 2 64.53 45.87 22.70
C ARG A 2 63.38 46.30 21.76
N HIS A 3 62.12 45.97 22.06
CA HIS A 3 60.90 46.78 21.76
C HIS A 3 59.72 46.14 22.48
N ARG A 4 59.24 46.72 23.49
CA ARG A 4 58.32 47.83 23.82
C ARG A 4 56.87 47.42 23.64
N HIS A 5 56.26 47.26 24.81
CA HIS A 5 54.80 47.07 25.03
C HIS A 5 54.03 48.39 24.72
N HIS A 6 52.88 48.24 24.11
CA HIS A 6 51.80 49.21 24.21
C HIS A 6 50.51 48.49 24.61
N LEU A 7 50.10 48.77 25.81
CA LEU A 7 48.77 48.50 26.32
C LEU A 7 47.81 49.53 25.72
N LEU A 8 46.72 49.07 25.15
CA LEU A 8 45.58 49.92 24.84
C LEU A 8 44.35 49.30 25.50
N ALA A 9 43.83 50.02 26.50
CA ALA A 9 42.59 49.70 27.16
C ALA A 9 41.43 50.25 26.28
N ILE A 10 40.43 49.39 25.97
CA ILE A 10 39.18 49.80 25.34
C ILE A 10 38.03 49.38 26.25
N ALA A 11 37.25 50.37 26.61
CA ALA A 11 36.10 50.33 27.50
C ALA A 11 34.98 49.43 26.98
N ALA A 12 34.38 48.67 27.88
CA ALA A 12 33.18 47.91 27.63
C ALA A 12 31.94 48.81 27.60
N ALA A 13 31.23 48.82 26.48
CA ALA A 13 29.88 49.36 26.39
C ALA A 13 28.89 48.18 26.39
N CYS A 14 28.15 48.02 27.50
CA CYS A 14 27.02 47.09 27.58
C CYS A 14 25.83 47.64 26.76
N ALA A 15 25.53 47.02 25.64
CA ALA A 15 24.27 47.20 24.93
C ALA A 15 23.30 46.12 25.39
N LEU A 16 22.25 46.52 26.11
CA LEU A 16 21.11 45.69 26.44
C LEU A 16 20.29 45.45 25.17
N ALA A 17 20.42 44.26 24.58
CA ALA A 17 19.53 43.79 23.51
C ALA A 17 18.26 43.22 24.14
N ALA A 18 17.14 43.92 23.97
CA ALA A 18 15.82 43.42 24.30
C ALA A 18 15.46 42.25 23.34
N CYS A 19 15.39 41.03 23.86
CA CYS A 19 14.83 39.91 23.14
C CYS A 19 13.31 40.08 23.01
N SER A 20 12.85 40.48 21.83
CA SER A 20 11.46 40.35 21.44
C SER A 20 11.18 38.88 21.20
N THR A 21 10.49 38.18 22.10
CA THR A 21 9.92 36.87 21.88
C THR A 21 8.73 37.00 20.95
N THR A 22 8.94 36.82 19.65
CA THR A 22 7.85 36.54 18.73
C THR A 22 7.28 35.19 19.09
N GLY A 23 6.07 35.18 19.69
CA GLY A 23 5.33 33.97 19.99
C GLY A 23 5.03 33.20 18.71
N GLU A 24 5.77 32.15 18.46
CA GLU A 24 5.47 31.16 17.43
C GLU A 24 4.17 30.48 17.83
N LYS A 25 3.11 30.78 17.12
CA LYS A 25 1.81 30.18 17.28
C LYS A 25 1.97 28.72 16.84
N ALA A 26 2.08 27.79 17.80
CA ALA A 26 2.11 26.36 17.55
C ALA A 26 0.93 25.98 16.64
N ALA A 27 1.22 25.36 15.50
CA ALA A 27 0.21 24.78 14.65
C ALA A 27 -0.60 23.74 15.46
N PRO A 28 -1.92 23.65 15.28
CA PRO A 28 -2.71 22.63 15.95
C PRO A 28 -2.18 21.25 15.58
N PRO A 29 -2.18 20.27 16.51
CA PRO A 29 -1.75 18.91 16.19
C PRO A 29 -2.62 18.39 15.04
N MET A 30 -1.97 17.95 13.97
CA MET A 30 -2.65 17.26 12.88
C MET A 30 -3.21 15.97 13.47
N SER A 31 -4.52 15.88 13.60
CA SER A 31 -5.21 14.64 13.96
C SER A 31 -4.85 13.59 12.92
N SER A 32 -4.23 12.50 13.36
CA SER A 32 -4.04 11.31 12.53
C SER A 32 -5.41 10.88 12.01
N PRO A 33 -5.56 10.57 10.72
CA PRO A 33 -6.82 10.06 10.21
C PRO A 33 -7.17 8.79 11.00
N SER A 34 -8.35 8.79 11.62
CA SER A 34 -8.91 7.59 12.23
C SER A 34 -9.06 6.54 11.13
N PRO A 35 -8.74 5.25 11.39
CA PRO A 35 -8.99 4.21 10.40
C PRO A 35 -10.46 4.28 10.00
N ALA A 36 -10.72 4.38 8.68
CA ALA A 36 -12.06 4.38 8.17
C ALA A 36 -12.76 3.10 8.67
N SER A 37 -13.90 3.26 9.34
CA SER A 37 -14.71 2.12 9.74
C SER A 37 -15.00 1.30 8.49
N ALA A 38 -14.71 -0.01 8.55
CA ALA A 38 -15.03 -0.92 7.47
C ALA A 38 -16.52 -0.77 7.14
N GLY A 39 -16.84 -0.42 5.88
CA GLY A 39 -18.22 -0.36 5.41
C GLY A 39 -18.83 -1.77 5.51
N THR A 40 -20.16 -1.84 5.65
CA THR A 40 -20.84 -3.13 5.65
C THR A 40 -20.83 -3.71 4.23
N SER A 41 -20.29 -4.92 4.08
CA SER A 41 -20.36 -5.66 2.82
C SER A 41 -21.80 -6.00 2.48
N THR A 42 -22.20 -5.81 1.22
CA THR A 42 -23.54 -6.16 0.71
C THR A 42 -23.52 -7.35 -0.24
N ALA A 43 -22.38 -7.64 -0.88
CA ALA A 43 -22.22 -8.85 -1.66
C ALA A 43 -21.95 -10.05 -0.74
N LYS A 44 -22.48 -11.21 -1.11
CA LYS A 44 -22.23 -12.47 -0.37
C LYS A 44 -20.85 -13.05 -0.68
N SER A 45 -20.40 -12.86 -1.90
CA SER A 45 -19.08 -13.29 -2.37
C SER A 45 -18.67 -12.48 -3.59
N ALA A 46 -17.42 -12.68 -4.03
CA ALA A 46 -16.95 -12.24 -5.34
C ALA A 46 -16.00 -13.29 -5.92
N SER A 47 -15.78 -13.22 -7.21
CA SER A 47 -14.76 -14.01 -7.90
C SER A 47 -13.76 -13.10 -8.61
N VAL A 48 -12.52 -13.57 -8.73
CA VAL A 48 -11.49 -12.97 -9.57
C VAL A 48 -10.95 -14.04 -10.49
N ASN A 49 -11.01 -13.81 -11.80
CA ASN A 49 -10.31 -14.59 -12.79
C ASN A 49 -9.05 -13.79 -13.19
N LEU A 50 -7.90 -14.22 -12.69
CA LEU A 50 -6.62 -13.62 -13.04
C LEU A 50 -6.20 -14.08 -14.43
N ALA A 51 -6.08 -13.15 -15.35
CA ALA A 51 -5.50 -13.35 -16.68
C ALA A 51 -4.05 -12.87 -16.68
N SER A 52 -3.22 -13.54 -17.46
CA SER A 52 -1.80 -13.19 -17.61
C SER A 52 -1.61 -11.79 -18.22
N ALA A 53 -0.62 -11.07 -17.74
CA ALA A 53 -0.21 -9.76 -18.20
C ALA A 53 1.29 -9.73 -18.50
N SER A 54 1.77 -8.72 -19.19
CA SER A 54 3.20 -8.53 -19.54
C SER A 54 3.86 -9.75 -20.22
N GLY A 55 3.08 -10.56 -20.95
CA GLY A 55 3.59 -11.76 -21.62
C GLY A 55 3.92 -12.92 -20.68
N SER A 56 3.47 -12.89 -19.44
CA SER A 56 3.64 -13.98 -18.47
C SER A 56 2.72 -15.17 -18.76
N LEU A 57 2.85 -16.24 -17.97
CA LEU A 57 1.92 -17.37 -17.93
C LEU A 57 1.13 -17.42 -16.63
N VAL A 58 1.26 -16.42 -15.79
CA VAL A 58 0.60 -16.37 -14.48
C VAL A 58 -0.90 -16.21 -14.66
N SER A 59 -1.66 -17.10 -14.05
CA SER A 59 -3.12 -17.06 -14.06
C SER A 59 -3.67 -17.74 -12.82
N GLY A 60 -4.96 -17.48 -12.49
CA GLY A 60 -5.55 -18.09 -11.32
C GLY A 60 -7.01 -17.74 -11.15
N LYS A 61 -7.63 -18.36 -10.14
CA LYS A 61 -8.99 -18.10 -9.76
C LYS A 61 -9.08 -17.91 -8.26
N LEU A 62 -9.63 -16.79 -7.84
CA LEU A 62 -9.83 -16.47 -6.43
C LEU A 62 -11.31 -16.31 -6.13
N SER A 63 -11.69 -16.75 -4.94
CA SER A 63 -12.98 -16.49 -4.31
C SER A 63 -12.78 -15.51 -3.16
N LEU A 64 -13.67 -14.55 -3.03
CA LEU A 64 -13.66 -13.55 -1.97
C LEU A 64 -14.97 -13.64 -1.20
N VAL A 65 -14.89 -13.68 0.12
CA VAL A 65 -16.08 -13.67 0.99
C VAL A 65 -15.89 -12.64 2.11
N PRO A 66 -16.93 -11.87 2.46
CA PRO A 66 -16.88 -11.03 3.66
C PRO A 66 -16.66 -11.88 4.91
N MET A 67 -15.70 -11.50 5.74
CA MET A 67 -15.41 -12.22 6.97
C MET A 67 -14.87 -11.27 8.03
N GLY A 68 -15.53 -11.20 9.20
CA GLY A 68 -15.08 -10.36 10.31
C GLY A 68 -15.03 -8.87 9.93
N ASP A 69 -13.84 -8.30 10.05
CA ASP A 69 -13.55 -6.89 9.80
C ASP A 69 -13.04 -6.62 8.37
N GLY A 70 -13.17 -7.58 7.46
CA GLY A 70 -12.64 -7.46 6.11
C GLY A 70 -13.21 -8.46 5.11
N VAL A 71 -12.35 -8.87 4.19
CA VAL A 71 -12.66 -9.83 3.12
C VAL A 71 -11.59 -10.92 3.11
N HIS A 72 -12.03 -12.16 3.04
CA HIS A 72 -11.15 -13.32 2.95
C HIS A 72 -11.03 -13.79 1.50
N LEU A 73 -9.79 -13.93 1.05
CA LEU A 73 -9.43 -14.37 -0.29
C LEU A 73 -8.89 -15.79 -0.23
N THR A 74 -9.44 -16.68 -1.06
CA THR A 74 -8.97 -18.07 -1.20
C THR A 74 -8.86 -18.46 -2.66
N GLY A 75 -8.02 -19.43 -2.98
CA GLY A 75 -7.88 -19.99 -4.32
C GLY A 75 -6.45 -20.35 -4.68
N GLU A 76 -6.16 -20.45 -5.98
CA GLU A 76 -4.85 -20.84 -6.48
C GLU A 76 -4.39 -19.92 -7.60
N ILE A 77 -3.07 -19.67 -7.64
CA ILE A 77 -2.40 -18.92 -8.71
C ILE A 77 -1.25 -19.77 -9.23
N GLY A 78 -1.31 -20.13 -10.51
CA GLY A 78 -0.30 -20.93 -11.19
C GLY A 78 0.52 -20.12 -12.20
N GLY A 79 1.54 -20.78 -12.78
CA GLY A 79 2.44 -20.14 -13.74
C GLY A 79 3.53 -19.28 -13.10
N LEU A 80 3.65 -19.33 -11.78
CA LEU A 80 4.72 -18.69 -11.01
C LEU A 80 6.02 -19.50 -11.11
N GLY A 81 7.16 -18.88 -10.83
CA GLY A 81 8.43 -19.61 -10.71
C GLY A 81 8.42 -20.52 -9.47
N ALA A 82 8.87 -21.77 -9.60
CA ALA A 82 8.94 -22.72 -8.50
C ALA A 82 9.70 -22.16 -7.30
N GLY A 83 9.07 -22.13 -6.13
CA GLY A 83 9.64 -21.61 -4.89
C GLY A 83 9.81 -20.08 -4.84
N GLN A 84 9.36 -19.36 -5.85
CA GLN A 84 9.49 -17.91 -5.88
C GLN A 84 8.41 -17.19 -5.04
N THR A 85 8.78 -16.03 -4.59
CA THR A 85 7.91 -15.13 -3.83
C THR A 85 7.45 -13.99 -4.75
N HIS A 86 6.17 -13.65 -4.68
CA HIS A 86 5.56 -12.61 -5.50
C HIS A 86 4.66 -11.70 -4.66
N ALA A 87 4.62 -10.44 -5.01
CA ALA A 87 3.65 -9.52 -4.44
C ALA A 87 2.27 -9.72 -5.08
N ILE A 88 1.24 -9.48 -4.29
CA ILE A 88 -0.16 -9.44 -4.70
C ILE A 88 -0.84 -8.25 -4.02
N HIS A 89 -1.64 -7.46 -4.77
CA HIS A 89 -2.30 -6.28 -4.22
C HIS A 89 -3.68 -6.08 -4.85
N VAL A 90 -4.57 -5.39 -4.12
CA VAL A 90 -5.76 -4.80 -4.73
C VAL A 90 -5.39 -3.43 -5.30
N HIS A 91 -5.69 -3.20 -6.57
CA HIS A 91 -5.47 -1.96 -7.29
C HIS A 91 -6.74 -1.12 -7.39
N GLU A 92 -6.57 0.21 -7.57
CA GLU A 92 -7.67 1.19 -7.46
C GLU A 92 -8.71 1.11 -8.57
N LYS A 93 -8.37 0.56 -9.76
CA LYS A 93 -9.27 0.47 -10.91
C LYS A 93 -9.52 -0.97 -11.29
N GLY A 94 -10.80 -1.31 -11.55
CA GLY A 94 -11.18 -2.62 -12.08
C GLY A 94 -10.99 -2.68 -13.59
N ASP A 95 -9.82 -2.34 -14.07
CA ASP A 95 -9.50 -2.33 -15.49
C ASP A 95 -8.18 -3.09 -15.74
N CYS A 96 -8.29 -4.24 -16.38
CA CYS A 96 -7.19 -5.10 -16.79
C CYS A 96 -7.00 -5.11 -18.32
N SER A 97 -7.45 -4.08 -19.03
CA SER A 97 -7.43 -4.05 -20.50
C SER A 97 -6.05 -3.78 -21.11
N ALA A 98 -5.16 -3.09 -20.38
CA ALA A 98 -3.80 -2.89 -20.84
C ALA A 98 -2.99 -4.19 -20.75
N ALA A 99 -2.19 -4.48 -21.78
CA ALA A 99 -1.39 -5.71 -21.87
C ALA A 99 -0.40 -5.88 -20.70
N ASP A 100 0.03 -4.79 -20.09
CA ASP A 100 0.90 -4.74 -18.92
C ASP A 100 0.14 -4.50 -17.61
N ALA A 101 -1.20 -4.56 -17.64
CA ALA A 101 -2.10 -4.25 -16.54
C ALA A 101 -1.95 -2.84 -15.94
N SER A 102 -1.32 -1.89 -16.66
CA SER A 102 -1.17 -0.50 -16.19
C SER A 102 -2.53 0.21 -16.02
N SER A 103 -3.56 -0.21 -16.74
CA SER A 103 -4.93 0.30 -16.63
C SER A 103 -5.56 0.10 -15.24
N ALA A 104 -5.07 -0.87 -14.44
CA ALA A 104 -5.54 -1.07 -13.06
C ALA A 104 -5.13 0.07 -12.09
N GLY A 105 -4.27 0.99 -12.51
CA GLY A 105 -3.84 2.12 -11.68
C GLY A 105 -2.85 1.75 -10.58
N GLY A 106 -2.81 2.51 -9.49
CA GLY A 106 -2.00 2.26 -8.30
C GLY A 106 -2.68 1.29 -7.32
N HIS A 107 -2.05 1.06 -6.17
CA HIS A 107 -2.68 0.29 -5.08
C HIS A 107 -3.95 0.98 -4.60
N PHE A 108 -4.94 0.20 -4.19
CA PHE A 108 -6.16 0.73 -3.59
C PHE A 108 -5.86 1.40 -2.25
N ASN A 109 -5.94 2.72 -2.23
CA ASN A 109 -5.51 3.55 -1.09
C ASN A 109 -6.51 4.68 -0.81
N PRO A 110 -7.71 4.38 -0.31
CA PRO A 110 -8.72 5.41 -0.05
C PRO A 110 -8.34 6.38 1.07
N ALA A 111 -7.45 5.99 1.97
CA ALA A 111 -7.00 6.81 3.09
C ALA A 111 -5.80 7.72 2.75
N GLY A 112 -5.17 7.56 1.59
CA GLY A 112 -3.96 8.32 1.23
C GLY A 112 -2.75 7.98 2.11
N SER A 113 -2.68 6.76 2.65
CA SER A 113 -1.55 6.29 3.46
C SER A 113 -0.31 6.07 2.61
N ALA A 114 0.86 5.98 3.23
CA ALA A 114 2.04 5.44 2.58
C ALA A 114 1.90 3.91 2.43
N HIS A 115 2.61 3.35 1.42
CA HIS A 115 2.73 1.91 1.24
C HIS A 115 3.44 1.25 2.42
N GLY A 116 3.03 0.03 2.76
CA GLY A 116 3.63 -0.72 3.85
C GLY A 116 3.12 -2.17 3.91
N ARG A 117 3.54 -2.91 4.92
CA ARG A 117 3.08 -4.27 5.13
C ARG A 117 1.66 -4.29 5.66
N ALA A 118 0.79 -5.14 5.13
CA ALA A 118 -0.55 -5.38 5.65
C ALA A 118 -0.52 -5.67 7.16
N GLY A 119 -1.49 -5.14 7.91
CA GLY A 119 -1.56 -5.29 9.37
C GLY A 119 -0.65 -4.37 10.17
N THR A 120 0.19 -3.54 9.55
CA THR A 120 0.93 -2.47 10.22
C THR A 120 0.09 -1.18 10.29
N PRO A 121 0.42 -0.21 11.18
CA PRO A 121 -0.36 1.02 11.28
C PRO A 121 -0.39 1.88 10.01
N THR A 122 0.60 1.73 9.13
CA THR A 122 0.72 2.51 7.90
C THR A 122 0.88 1.56 6.72
N HIS A 123 -0.17 1.44 5.90
CA HIS A 123 -0.21 0.67 4.66
C HIS A 123 -1.41 1.11 3.83
N HIS A 124 -1.46 0.73 2.55
CA HIS A 124 -2.65 0.91 1.72
C HIS A 124 -3.73 -0.12 2.05
N ALA A 125 -4.98 0.20 1.86
CA ALA A 125 -6.07 -0.77 2.06
C ALA A 125 -5.98 -1.98 1.11
N GLY A 126 -5.27 -1.85 0.00
CA GLY A 126 -5.04 -2.92 -0.97
C GLY A 126 -3.74 -3.69 -0.78
N ASP A 127 -2.90 -3.33 0.20
CA ASP A 127 -1.65 -4.03 0.46
C ASP A 127 -1.92 -5.40 1.10
N MET A 128 -1.20 -6.43 0.65
CA MET A 128 -1.30 -7.80 1.15
C MET A 128 0.10 -8.37 1.40
N ASP A 129 0.19 -9.45 2.19
CA ASP A 129 1.44 -10.17 2.32
C ASP A 129 1.81 -10.90 1.01
N ASN A 130 3.11 -11.07 0.79
CA ASN A 130 3.63 -11.80 -0.35
C ASN A 130 3.10 -13.24 -0.38
N ILE A 131 2.91 -13.76 -1.58
CA ILE A 131 2.58 -15.17 -1.84
C ILE A 131 3.83 -15.94 -2.24
N VAL A 132 3.87 -17.23 -1.89
CA VAL A 132 5.01 -18.11 -2.19
C VAL A 132 4.51 -19.29 -3.02
N ALA A 133 5.12 -19.49 -4.19
CA ALA A 133 4.83 -20.63 -5.02
C ALA A 133 5.50 -21.90 -4.49
N ASN A 134 4.81 -23.00 -4.59
CA ASN A 134 5.35 -24.35 -4.31
C ASN A 134 6.33 -24.82 -5.42
N ALA A 135 6.81 -26.06 -5.30
CA ALA A 135 7.73 -26.65 -6.29
C ALA A 135 7.13 -26.80 -7.69
N GLN A 136 5.81 -26.76 -7.83
CA GLN A 136 5.07 -26.82 -9.10
C GLN A 136 4.78 -25.43 -9.68
N GLY A 137 5.20 -24.34 -9.01
CA GLY A 137 4.94 -22.97 -9.43
C GLY A 137 3.49 -22.54 -9.19
N VAL A 138 2.85 -23.11 -8.17
CA VAL A 138 1.49 -22.78 -7.74
C VAL A 138 1.54 -22.20 -6.33
N ALA A 139 0.87 -21.08 -6.11
CA ALA A 139 0.64 -20.50 -4.79
C ALA A 139 -0.81 -20.75 -4.36
N ASP A 140 -0.97 -21.35 -3.18
CA ASP A 140 -2.25 -21.45 -2.48
C ASP A 140 -2.52 -20.11 -1.78
N ILE A 141 -3.69 -19.55 -2.02
CA ILE A 141 -4.10 -18.26 -1.49
C ILE A 141 -5.07 -18.46 -0.33
N ASP A 142 -4.69 -17.90 0.80
CA ASP A 142 -5.46 -17.86 2.05
C ASP A 142 -5.12 -16.55 2.78
N ILE A 143 -5.76 -15.45 2.36
CA ILE A 143 -5.43 -14.10 2.81
C ILE A 143 -6.65 -13.43 3.40
N HIS A 144 -6.55 -12.90 4.60
CA HIS A 144 -7.53 -12.00 5.19
C HIS A 144 -7.10 -10.55 4.98
N LEU A 145 -7.85 -9.80 4.17
CA LEU A 145 -7.64 -8.38 3.93
C LEU A 145 -8.57 -7.57 4.86
N ALA A 146 -8.00 -7.11 5.95
CA ALA A 146 -8.72 -6.36 6.97
C ALA A 146 -9.06 -4.93 6.52
N GLY A 147 -10.08 -4.33 7.10
CA GLY A 147 -10.44 -2.93 6.88
C GLY A 147 -11.11 -2.61 5.55
N VAL A 148 -11.41 -3.61 4.72
CA VAL A 148 -12.12 -3.44 3.44
C VAL A 148 -13.51 -4.04 3.50
N SER A 149 -14.40 -3.62 2.58
CA SER A 149 -15.73 -4.20 2.38
C SER A 149 -15.89 -4.76 0.97
N LEU A 150 -16.91 -5.59 0.75
CA LEU A 150 -17.24 -6.20 -0.52
C LEU A 150 -18.67 -5.81 -0.94
N GLY A 151 -18.79 -4.84 -1.83
CA GLY A 151 -20.05 -4.22 -2.23
C GLY A 151 -20.57 -3.20 -1.21
N GLY A 152 -21.55 -2.39 -1.63
CA GLY A 152 -22.15 -1.35 -0.80
C GLY A 152 -21.63 0.06 -1.10
N GLY A 153 -20.55 0.21 -1.85
CA GLY A 153 -20.04 1.50 -2.32
C GLY A 153 -19.37 2.37 -1.25
N ALA A 154 -18.95 1.79 -0.12
CA ALA A 154 -18.17 2.50 0.88
C ALA A 154 -16.78 2.89 0.33
N ALA A 155 -16.12 3.87 0.95
CA ALA A 155 -14.80 4.33 0.50
C ALA A 155 -13.75 3.20 0.46
N ASN A 156 -13.89 2.20 1.32
CA ASN A 156 -13.03 1.02 1.42
C ASN A 156 -13.58 -0.21 0.68
N ASP A 157 -14.56 -0.04 -0.22
CA ASP A 157 -15.15 -1.12 -1.01
C ASP A 157 -14.20 -1.57 -2.12
N ILE A 158 -13.89 -2.89 -2.14
CA ILE A 158 -13.03 -3.50 -3.16
C ILE A 158 -13.81 -4.13 -4.32
N ALA A 159 -15.13 -4.18 -4.27
CA ALA A 159 -15.95 -4.66 -5.40
C ALA A 159 -15.72 -3.82 -6.66
N GLY A 160 -15.51 -4.47 -7.79
CA GLY A 160 -15.23 -3.80 -9.06
C GLY A 160 -13.80 -3.24 -9.17
N ARG A 161 -12.90 -3.50 -8.23
CA ARG A 161 -11.47 -3.19 -8.32
C ARG A 161 -10.69 -4.37 -8.92
N ALA A 162 -9.38 -4.25 -9.07
CA ALA A 162 -8.58 -5.34 -9.62
C ALA A 162 -7.64 -5.94 -8.57
N VAL A 163 -7.46 -7.26 -8.62
CA VAL A 163 -6.31 -7.94 -7.99
C VAL A 163 -5.20 -8.04 -9.04
N VAL A 164 -3.99 -7.66 -8.64
CA VAL A 164 -2.79 -7.71 -9.49
C VAL A 164 -1.71 -8.53 -8.79
N VAL A 165 -1.07 -9.44 -9.55
CA VAL A 165 0.12 -10.19 -9.13
C VAL A 165 1.34 -9.59 -9.80
N HIS A 166 2.43 -9.48 -9.07
CA HIS A 166 3.68 -8.85 -9.52
C HIS A 166 4.81 -9.85 -9.74
N ALA A 167 5.82 -9.45 -10.51
CA ALA A 167 6.94 -10.32 -10.88
C ALA A 167 7.94 -10.57 -9.75
N ALA A 168 8.02 -9.65 -8.78
CA ALA A 168 8.95 -9.72 -7.65
C ALA A 168 8.18 -9.63 -6.32
N PRO A 169 8.81 -9.97 -5.19
CA PRO A 169 8.22 -9.74 -3.88
C PRO A 169 8.09 -8.24 -3.58
N ASP A 170 7.10 -7.91 -2.79
CA ASP A 170 6.99 -6.64 -2.11
C ASP A 170 8.05 -6.54 -1.01
N ASP A 171 8.82 -5.45 -0.98
CA ASP A 171 9.81 -5.18 0.06
C ASP A 171 9.19 -4.49 1.30
N TYR A 172 7.89 -4.14 1.23
CA TYR A 172 7.08 -3.49 2.27
C TYR A 172 7.53 -2.08 2.68
N HIS A 173 8.47 -1.47 1.96
CA HIS A 173 9.08 -0.19 2.32
C HIS A 173 9.14 0.81 1.18
N SER A 174 9.50 0.36 -0.03
CA SER A 174 9.67 1.23 -1.19
C SER A 174 8.35 1.86 -1.63
N GLN A 175 8.35 3.19 -1.75
CA GLN A 175 7.16 3.91 -2.19
C GLN A 175 7.11 4.01 -3.72
N PRO A 176 5.94 3.99 -4.33
CA PRO A 176 4.61 3.81 -3.73
C PRO A 176 4.13 2.35 -3.69
N ALA A 177 4.92 1.35 -4.07
CA ALA A 177 4.41 0.01 -4.40
C ALA A 177 5.40 -1.14 -4.09
N GLY A 178 6.28 -0.97 -3.09
CA GLY A 178 7.12 -2.05 -2.57
C GLY A 178 8.15 -2.62 -3.55
N ASN A 179 8.49 -1.88 -4.60
CA ASN A 179 9.45 -2.32 -5.64
C ASN A 179 9.12 -3.70 -6.26
N ALA A 180 7.83 -4.05 -6.32
CA ALA A 180 7.32 -5.37 -6.68
C ALA A 180 7.49 -5.74 -8.17
N GLY A 181 8.02 -4.84 -9.00
CA GLY A 181 8.33 -5.08 -10.39
C GLY A 181 7.10 -5.08 -11.31
N ALA A 182 7.21 -5.73 -12.47
CA ALA A 182 6.16 -5.77 -13.47
C ALA A 182 4.89 -6.48 -12.95
N ARG A 183 3.73 -6.14 -13.53
CA ARG A 183 2.46 -6.81 -13.25
C ARG A 183 2.36 -8.03 -14.16
N VAL A 184 2.23 -9.21 -13.59
CA VAL A 184 2.25 -10.47 -14.33
C VAL A 184 0.89 -11.12 -14.46
N ALA A 185 -0.09 -10.72 -13.62
CA ALA A 185 -1.49 -11.09 -13.81
C ALA A 185 -2.41 -10.01 -13.26
N CYS A 186 -3.61 -9.92 -13.83
CA CYS A 186 -4.66 -8.97 -13.41
C CYS A 186 -6.03 -9.61 -13.53
N GLY A 187 -6.91 -9.34 -12.58
CA GLY A 187 -8.30 -9.81 -12.61
C GLY A 187 -9.22 -8.89 -11.82
N VAL A 188 -10.39 -8.62 -12.37
CA VAL A 188 -11.40 -7.74 -11.74
C VAL A 188 -12.18 -8.51 -10.67
N ILE A 189 -12.37 -7.89 -9.51
CA ILE A 189 -13.21 -8.40 -8.41
C ILE A 189 -14.67 -8.25 -8.82
N THR A 190 -15.32 -9.35 -9.18
CA THR A 190 -16.72 -9.40 -9.66
C THR A 190 -17.61 -9.89 -8.55
N PRO A 191 -18.43 -9.00 -7.92
CA PRO A 191 -19.31 -9.38 -6.82
C PRO A 191 -20.46 -10.28 -7.29
N GLN A 192 -20.90 -11.15 -6.37
CA GLN A 192 -22.07 -12.01 -6.53
C GLN A 192 -23.08 -11.65 -5.44
N MET A 193 -24.31 -11.42 -5.83
CA MET A 193 -25.43 -10.99 -4.97
C MET A 193 -26.12 -12.18 -4.30
#